data_a487c968683cce6df71ac29a241ee300
#
_entry.id   a487c968683cce6df71ac29a241ee300
#
_cell.length_a   1.000
_cell.length_b   1.000
_cell.length_c   1.000
_cell.angle_alpha   90.00
_cell.angle_beta   90.00
_cell.angle_gamma   90.00
#
_symmetry.space_group_name_H-M   'P 1'
#
loop_
_entity.id
_entity.type
_entity.pdbx_description
1 polymer ?
#
loop_
_entity_poly.entity_id
_entity_poly.type
_entity_poly.pdbx_seq_one_letter_code
_entity_poly.pdbx_strand_id
1 'polypeptide(L)'
;MNLLLDTHVALWAIADSPRLSATARALIEAERATVWISAVSIWEIAIKHSLQRGDMPVSGQDALRYFKAAGYRLLPIRPEHAAAVEQLPLHHADPFDRLLVAQALHEPMRLLTHDQNVARYSDTVVMV
;
A
#
# COMPACT_ATOMS: atom_id res chain seq x y z
N MET A 1 -8.34 -12.71 -6.49
CA MET A 1 -7.29 -12.49 -5.47
C MET A 1 -7.14 -11.01 -5.23
N ASN A 2 -7.34 -10.58 -4.00
CA ASN A 2 -7.27 -9.17 -3.62
C ASN A 2 -5.88 -8.83 -3.10
N LEU A 3 -5.23 -7.89 -3.77
CA LEU A 3 -3.89 -7.41 -3.40
C LEU A 3 -4.00 -5.96 -2.94
N LEU A 4 -3.46 -5.65 -1.76
CA LEU A 4 -3.30 -4.28 -1.28
C LEU A 4 -1.82 -3.93 -1.44
N LEU A 5 -1.53 -2.81 -2.09
CA LEU A 5 -0.15 -2.39 -2.29
C LEU A 5 0.25 -1.40 -1.19
N ASP A 6 1.45 -1.55 -0.64
CA ASP A 6 1.97 -0.49 0.21
C ASP A 6 2.33 0.72 -0.65
N THR A 7 2.61 1.84 -0.02
CA THR A 7 2.77 3.12 -0.71
C THR A 7 3.91 3.08 -1.74
N HIS A 8 5.07 2.52 -1.39
CA HIS A 8 6.21 2.47 -2.31
C HIS A 8 5.96 1.53 -3.48
N VAL A 9 5.41 0.35 -3.20
CA VAL A 9 5.07 -0.62 -4.25
C VAL A 9 4.05 -0.01 -5.22
N ALA A 10 3.05 0.70 -4.69
CA ALA A 10 2.04 1.38 -5.50
C ALA A 10 2.67 2.44 -6.43
N LEU A 11 3.56 3.26 -5.89
CA LEU A 11 4.25 4.29 -6.68
C LEU A 11 5.13 3.67 -7.76
N TRP A 12 5.86 2.62 -7.43
CA TRP A 12 6.69 1.93 -8.41
C TRP A 12 5.85 1.31 -9.52
N ALA A 13 4.69 0.77 -9.17
CA ALA A 13 3.80 0.15 -10.16
C ALA A 13 3.28 1.17 -11.18
N ILE A 14 2.79 2.33 -10.73
CA ILE A 14 2.26 3.34 -11.65
C ILE A 14 3.34 4.06 -12.45
N ALA A 15 4.57 4.11 -11.93
CA ALA A 15 5.71 4.72 -12.62
C ALA A 15 6.46 3.72 -13.51
N ASP A 16 6.06 2.47 -13.52
CA ASP A 16 6.79 1.37 -14.18
C ASP A 16 8.26 1.39 -13.80
N SER A 17 8.51 1.56 -12.50
CA SER A 17 9.87 1.71 -11.96
C SER A 17 10.65 0.41 -12.04
N PRO A 18 11.96 0.45 -12.34
CA PRO A 18 12.82 -0.74 -12.25
C PRO A 18 12.97 -1.26 -10.81
N ARG A 19 12.60 -0.48 -9.80
CA ARG A 19 12.57 -0.94 -8.41
C ARG A 19 11.46 -1.95 -8.13
N LEU A 20 10.42 -1.97 -8.98
CA LEU A 20 9.37 -2.98 -8.87
C LEU A 20 9.95 -4.32 -9.28
N SER A 21 9.97 -5.28 -8.33
CA SER A 21 10.53 -6.60 -8.59
C SER A 21 9.71 -7.36 -9.63
N ALA A 22 10.35 -8.34 -10.27
CA ALA A 22 9.64 -9.22 -11.21
C ALA A 22 8.50 -9.97 -10.51
N THR A 23 8.71 -10.37 -9.26
CA THR A 23 7.67 -11.05 -8.47
C THR A 23 6.47 -10.14 -8.23
N ALA A 24 6.72 -8.89 -7.83
CA ALA A 24 5.63 -7.92 -7.63
C ALA A 24 4.87 -7.66 -8.92
N ARG A 25 5.59 -7.46 -10.01
CA ARG A 25 5.00 -7.19 -11.31
C ARG A 25 4.10 -8.35 -11.76
N ALA A 26 4.58 -9.59 -11.60
CA ALA A 26 3.81 -10.77 -11.97
C ALA A 26 2.51 -10.88 -11.16
N LEU A 27 2.57 -10.59 -9.86
CA LEU A 27 1.37 -10.62 -9.00
C LEU A 27 0.37 -9.55 -9.40
N ILE A 28 0.84 -8.31 -9.63
CA ILE A 28 -0.02 -7.17 -9.94
C ILE A 28 -0.68 -7.35 -11.32
N GLU A 29 0.05 -7.88 -12.29
CA GLU A 29 -0.42 -8.06 -13.66
C GLU A 29 -1.19 -9.36 -13.88
N ALA A 30 -1.28 -10.23 -12.86
CA ALA A 30 -2.00 -11.49 -12.98
C ALA A 30 -3.47 -11.24 -13.31
N GLU A 31 -4.01 -12.03 -14.24
CA GLU A 31 -5.37 -11.83 -14.76
C GLU A 31 -6.44 -11.85 -13.66
N ARG A 32 -6.25 -12.67 -12.63
CA ARG A 32 -7.21 -12.82 -11.54
C ARG A 32 -6.99 -11.87 -10.38
N ALA A 33 -5.97 -11.01 -10.47
CA ALA A 33 -5.66 -10.08 -9.39
C ALA A 33 -6.60 -8.87 -9.45
N THR A 34 -7.13 -8.51 -8.28
CA THR A 34 -7.76 -7.20 -8.08
C THR A 34 -6.82 -6.40 -7.21
N VAL A 35 -6.33 -5.28 -7.75
CA VAL A 35 -5.36 -4.44 -7.08
C VAL A 35 -6.07 -3.30 -6.38
N TRP A 36 -5.74 -3.12 -5.11
CA TRP A 36 -6.31 -2.10 -4.24
C TRP A 36 -5.24 -1.14 -3.76
N ILE A 37 -5.60 0.14 -3.73
CA ILE A 37 -4.80 1.20 -3.12
C ILE A 37 -5.61 1.77 -1.97
N SER A 38 -5.01 1.81 -0.79
CA SER A 38 -5.66 2.40 0.36
C SER A 38 -5.66 3.93 0.31
N ALA A 39 -6.70 4.54 0.85
CA ALA A 39 -6.72 5.96 1.14
C ALA A 39 -5.54 6.37 2.05
N VAL A 40 -5.03 5.45 2.87
CA VAL A 40 -3.82 5.67 3.69
C VAL A 40 -2.63 6.05 2.82
N SER A 41 -2.41 5.33 1.72
CA SER A 41 -1.28 5.60 0.82
C SER A 41 -1.41 6.94 0.13
N ILE A 42 -2.61 7.31 -0.28
CA ILE A 42 -2.87 8.62 -0.89
C ILE A 42 -2.61 9.73 0.13
N TRP A 43 -3.05 9.53 1.37
CA TRP A 43 -2.82 10.47 2.47
C TRP A 43 -1.33 10.63 2.77
N GLU A 44 -0.60 9.52 2.85
CA GLU A 44 0.86 9.55 3.06
C GLU A 44 1.57 10.34 1.95
N ILE A 45 1.21 10.07 0.69
CA ILE A 45 1.78 10.77 -0.46
C ILE A 45 1.47 12.27 -0.37
N ALA A 46 0.23 12.62 -0.06
CA ALA A 46 -0.19 14.01 0.03
C ALA A 46 0.57 14.77 1.13
N ILE A 47 0.73 14.15 2.30
CA ILE A 47 1.49 14.76 3.40
C ILE A 47 2.94 14.98 3.02
N LYS A 48 3.60 13.94 2.52
CA LYS A 48 5.03 14.01 2.18
C LYS A 48 5.28 15.00 1.06
N HIS A 49 4.42 15.04 0.06
CA HIS A 49 4.55 15.98 -1.04
C HIS A 49 4.36 17.43 -0.56
N SER A 50 3.33 17.69 0.25
CA SER A 50 3.05 19.04 0.76
C SER A 50 4.17 19.57 1.66
N LEU A 51 4.84 18.70 2.40
CA LEU A 51 5.96 19.06 3.26
C LEU A 51 7.30 19.04 2.52
N GLN A 52 7.30 18.77 1.24
CA GLN A 52 8.52 18.63 0.42
C GLN A 52 9.51 17.65 1.04
N ARG A 53 8.97 16.58 1.64
CA ARG A 53 9.79 15.56 2.28
C ARG A 53 10.23 14.51 1.29
N GLY A 54 11.53 14.24 1.31
CA GLY A 54 12.14 13.15 0.58
C GLY A 54 11.84 13.22 -0.90
N ASP A 55 11.67 12.08 -1.47
CA ASP A 55 11.63 11.91 -2.92
C ASP A 55 10.20 11.67 -3.40
N MET A 56 9.20 12.26 -2.74
CA MET A 56 7.82 12.05 -3.16
C MET A 56 7.62 12.68 -4.55
N PRO A 57 7.57 11.86 -5.61
CA PRO A 57 7.63 12.36 -6.98
C PRO A 57 6.33 12.96 -7.49
N VAL A 58 5.22 12.68 -6.79
CA VAL A 58 3.89 13.09 -7.23
C VAL A 58 3.10 13.65 -6.05
N SER A 59 2.11 14.50 -6.35
CA SER A 59 1.15 14.95 -5.36
C SER A 59 0.12 13.86 -5.07
N GLY A 60 -0.62 14.01 -3.97
CA GLY A 60 -1.71 13.09 -3.64
C GLY A 60 -2.80 13.10 -4.71
N GLN A 61 -3.12 14.26 -5.27
CA GLN A 61 -4.13 14.38 -6.32
C GLN A 61 -3.69 13.68 -7.61
N ASP A 62 -2.43 13.85 -8.00
CA ASP A 62 -1.90 13.19 -9.19
C ASP A 62 -1.83 11.68 -8.98
N ALA A 63 -1.38 11.23 -7.82
CA ALA A 63 -1.33 9.81 -7.51
C ALA A 63 -2.73 9.18 -7.59
N LEU A 64 -3.73 9.83 -7.00
CA LEU A 64 -5.11 9.36 -7.07
C LEU A 64 -5.58 9.19 -8.52
N ARG A 65 -5.29 10.17 -9.37
CA ARG A 65 -5.65 10.12 -10.78
C ARG A 65 -4.95 8.95 -11.48
N TYR A 66 -3.66 8.75 -11.23
CA TYR A 66 -2.90 7.66 -11.84
C TYR A 66 -3.39 6.29 -11.38
N PHE A 67 -3.71 6.13 -10.10
CA PHE A 67 -4.23 4.86 -9.59
C PHE A 67 -5.58 4.51 -10.23
N LYS A 68 -6.46 5.51 -10.36
CA LYS A 68 -7.75 5.31 -11.05
C LYS A 68 -7.55 4.94 -12.52
N ALA A 69 -6.64 5.63 -13.21
CA ALA A 69 -6.36 5.37 -14.62
C ALA A 69 -5.77 3.97 -14.83
N ALA A 70 -5.01 3.46 -13.86
CA ALA A 70 -4.47 2.11 -13.91
C ALA A 70 -5.52 1.02 -13.66
N GLY A 71 -6.74 1.39 -13.28
CA GLY A 71 -7.80 0.44 -12.99
C GLY A 71 -7.75 -0.12 -11.58
N TYR A 72 -6.95 0.46 -10.69
CA TYR A 72 -6.85 0.03 -9.30
C TYR A 72 -8.09 0.46 -8.54
N ARG A 73 -8.52 -0.36 -7.61
CA ARG A 73 -9.63 -0.04 -6.71
C ARG A 73 -9.12 0.71 -5.49
N LEU A 74 -9.97 1.58 -4.95
CA LEU A 74 -9.62 2.40 -3.80
C LEU A 74 -10.27 1.81 -2.55
N LEU A 75 -9.46 1.62 -1.50
CA LEU A 75 -9.92 1.10 -0.21
C LEU A 75 -10.05 2.28 0.77
N PRO A 76 -11.26 2.60 1.21
CA PRO A 76 -11.43 3.65 2.21
C PRO A 76 -10.93 3.20 3.58
N ILE A 77 -10.56 4.16 4.42
CA ILE A 77 -10.23 3.89 5.82
C ILE A 77 -11.55 3.83 6.60
N ARG A 78 -11.83 2.68 7.20
CA ARG A 78 -13.01 2.51 8.05
C ARG A 78 -12.64 2.65 9.52
N PRO A 79 -13.58 3.02 10.39
CA PRO A 79 -13.30 3.11 11.83
C PRO A 79 -12.72 1.82 12.41
N GLU A 80 -13.19 0.67 11.94
CA GLU A 80 -12.72 -0.65 12.39
C GLU A 80 -11.25 -0.86 12.05
N HIS A 81 -10.80 -0.35 10.89
CA HIS A 81 -9.40 -0.41 10.51
C HIS A 81 -8.53 0.38 11.50
N ALA A 82 -8.95 1.60 11.80
CA ALA A 82 -8.21 2.47 12.70
C ALA A 82 -8.13 1.87 14.11
N ALA A 83 -9.23 1.35 14.62
CA ALA A 83 -9.28 0.74 15.95
C ALA A 83 -8.41 -0.52 16.04
N ALA A 84 -8.36 -1.32 14.97
CA ALA A 84 -7.61 -2.56 14.94
C ALA A 84 -6.10 -2.37 15.07
N VAL A 85 -5.58 -1.19 14.80
CA VAL A 85 -4.13 -0.90 14.88
C VAL A 85 -3.59 -1.17 16.29
N GLU A 86 -4.37 -0.90 17.33
CA GLU A 86 -3.90 -1.09 18.71
C GLU A 86 -3.59 -2.55 19.05
N GLN A 87 -4.15 -3.50 18.31
CA GLN A 87 -3.94 -4.94 18.54
C GLN A 87 -2.70 -5.48 17.84
N LEU A 88 -2.07 -4.68 16.98
CA LEU A 88 -0.88 -5.13 16.27
C LEU A 88 0.33 -5.13 17.19
N PRO A 89 1.18 -6.19 17.14
CA PRO A 89 2.46 -6.14 17.83
C PRO A 89 3.33 -5.02 17.24
N LEU A 90 4.31 -4.56 18.04
CA LEU A 90 5.14 -3.43 17.63
C LEU A 90 6.38 -3.91 16.85
N HIS A 91 6.17 -4.39 15.62
CA HIS A 91 7.22 -4.74 14.69
C HIS A 91 7.73 -3.53 13.89
N HIS A 92 6.91 -2.49 13.78
CA HIS A 92 7.20 -1.32 12.99
C HIS A 92 6.53 -0.11 13.64
N ALA A 93 7.20 1.04 13.60
CA ALA A 93 6.69 2.25 14.25
C ALA A 93 5.88 3.16 13.33
N ASP A 94 6.04 3.01 12.01
CA ASP A 94 5.38 3.89 11.03
C ASP A 94 3.86 3.71 11.08
N PRO A 95 3.11 4.78 11.41
CA PRO A 95 1.65 4.67 11.55
C PRO A 95 0.94 4.40 10.23
N PHE A 96 1.48 4.85 9.09
CA PHE A 96 0.88 4.56 7.80
C PHE A 96 0.95 3.06 7.50
N ASP A 97 2.13 2.47 7.67
CA ASP A 97 2.32 1.04 7.42
C ASP A 97 1.50 0.19 8.37
N ARG A 98 1.43 0.58 9.66
CA ARG A 98 0.62 -0.15 10.64
C ARG A 98 -0.86 -0.14 10.26
N LEU A 99 -1.37 0.98 9.78
CA LEU A 99 -2.76 1.07 9.34
C LEU A 99 -3.02 0.23 8.09
N LEU A 100 -2.07 0.19 7.15
CA LEU A 100 -2.16 -0.70 5.99
C LEU A 100 -2.23 -2.17 6.40
N VAL A 101 -1.42 -2.58 7.37
CA VAL A 101 -1.44 -3.95 7.91
C VAL A 101 -2.82 -4.24 8.52
N ALA A 102 -3.34 -3.33 9.33
CA ALA A 102 -4.66 -3.49 9.96
C ALA A 102 -5.76 -3.66 8.90
N GLN A 103 -5.71 -2.87 7.85
CA GLN A 103 -6.66 -2.99 6.74
C GLN A 103 -6.55 -4.34 6.05
N ALA A 104 -5.34 -4.76 5.71
CA ALA A 104 -5.11 -6.03 5.02
C ALA A 104 -5.62 -7.22 5.82
N LEU A 105 -5.42 -7.21 7.14
CA LEU A 105 -5.89 -8.29 8.02
C LEU A 105 -7.41 -8.28 8.17
N HIS A 106 -8.01 -7.12 8.18
CA HIS A 106 -9.45 -6.97 8.40
C HIS A 106 -10.28 -7.33 7.16
N GLU A 107 -9.86 -6.94 5.96
CA GLU A 107 -10.67 -7.10 4.74
C GLU A 107 -11.00 -8.54 4.36
N PRO A 108 -10.18 -9.60 4.36
CA PRO A 108 -8.74 -9.69 4.28
C PRO A 108 -8.20 -9.55 2.85
N MET A 109 -6.95 -9.09 2.75
CA MET A 109 -6.22 -8.95 1.49
C MET A 109 -4.76 -9.34 1.70
N ARG A 110 -4.07 -9.68 0.61
CA ARG A 110 -2.62 -9.83 0.65
C ARG A 110 -1.99 -8.46 0.51
N LEU A 111 -1.14 -8.09 1.45
CA LEU A 111 -0.40 -6.82 1.40
C LEU A 111 0.96 -7.06 0.76
N LEU A 112 1.22 -6.37 -0.35
CA LEU A 112 2.53 -6.41 -1.01
C LEU A 112 3.39 -5.27 -0.46
N THR A 113 4.55 -5.61 0.06
CA THR A 113 5.48 -4.65 0.67
C THR A 113 6.92 -4.95 0.29
N HIS A 114 7.75 -3.92 0.35
CA HIS A 114 9.21 -4.06 0.24
C HIS A 114 9.89 -3.93 1.60
N ASP A 115 9.13 -3.74 2.67
CA ASP A 115 9.64 -3.53 4.02
C ASP A 115 9.59 -4.82 4.84
N GLN A 116 10.75 -5.29 5.29
CA GLN A 116 10.86 -6.51 6.07
C GLN A 116 10.11 -6.43 7.40
N ASN A 117 10.04 -5.26 8.03
CA ASN A 117 9.34 -5.09 9.29
C ASN A 117 7.83 -5.22 9.11
N VAL A 118 7.31 -4.75 7.98
CA VAL A 118 5.89 -4.92 7.63
C VAL A 118 5.58 -6.38 7.37
N ALA A 119 6.46 -7.11 6.70
CA ALA A 119 6.27 -8.53 6.39
C ALA A 119 6.20 -9.42 7.65
N ARG A 120 6.71 -8.95 8.79
CA ARG A 120 6.66 -9.70 10.05
C ARG A 120 5.28 -9.81 10.67
N TYR A 121 4.31 -9.01 10.23
CA TYR A 121 2.99 -8.98 10.88
C TYR A 121 2.12 -10.19 10.55
N SER A 122 2.27 -10.78 9.38
CA SER A 122 1.42 -11.90 8.97
C SER A 122 2.00 -12.60 7.75
N ASP A 123 1.67 -13.89 7.60
CA ASP A 123 2.01 -14.67 6.40
C ASP A 123 1.26 -14.18 5.16
N THR A 124 0.18 -13.41 5.34
CA THR A 124 -0.54 -12.79 4.22
C THR A 124 0.10 -11.52 3.72
N VAL A 125 1.13 -11.02 4.43
CA VAL A 125 1.96 -9.92 3.94
C VAL A 125 3.08 -10.51 3.09
N VAL A 126 3.12 -10.11 1.84
CA VAL A 126 4.05 -10.68 0.85
C VAL A 126 5.19 -9.70 0.63
N MET A 127 6.41 -10.15 0.93
CA MET A 127 7.62 -9.39 0.65
C MET A 127 7.95 -9.49 -0.84
N VAL A 128 8.08 -8.34 -1.50
CA VAL A 128 8.34 -8.29 -2.94
C VAL A 128 9.54 -7.42 -3.32
#